data_7be37a8c22a2ed2de74dbc789bfc65ed
#
_entry.id   7be37a8c22a2ed2de74dbc789bfc65ed
#
_cell.length_a   1.000
_cell.length_b   1.000
_cell.length_c   1.000
_cell.angle_alpha   90.00
_cell.angle_beta   90.00
_cell.angle_gamma   90.00
#
_symmetry.space_group_name_H-M   'P 1'
#
loop_
_entity.id
_entity.type
_entity.pdbx_description
1 polymer ?
#
loop_
_entity_poly.entity_id
_entity_poly.type
_entity_poly.pdbx_seq_one_letter_code
_entity_poly.pdbx_strand_id
1 'polypeptide(L)'
;MAISAKDVMELRKQTDCGMMECKKALTEADGNFEKAIEILRERGLATAAKKAGRIAAEGMVYADYCPECKVGVVIEVNAETDFVAKNDKFVKFVKDTTKVIMEQNPADVEALMNCKMGDETVDQALKELILVIKENIKVRRFVRYEGVCSAYVHGGGTHGILVNFETTNGIEAKDEFVAYGKDIAMQVAAANPGYVDEASVPAEVVAKEKEIMLVQMAGDPKTANKPDAVKQKMIEGKIKKFFKENCLVDQEFVKDGDLTVAQYTAKVAKDLGGDIKIVKFARFQKGEGLEKRADDFAAEVASMVK
;
A
#
# COMPACT_ATOMS: atom_id res chain seq x y z
N MET A 1 18.20 -42.40 -14.77
CA MET A 1 17.00 -43.18 -14.32
C MET A 1 15.74 -42.63 -14.94
N ALA A 2 14.73 -43.49 -15.18
CA ALA A 2 13.45 -42.97 -15.68
C ALA A 2 12.73 -42.27 -14.52
N ILE A 3 12.43 -40.99 -14.68
CA ILE A 3 11.70 -40.18 -13.67
C ILE A 3 10.25 -40.67 -13.59
N SER A 4 9.83 -41.13 -12.45
CA SER A 4 8.45 -41.58 -12.24
C SER A 4 7.48 -40.45 -12.04
N ALA A 5 6.19 -40.66 -12.35
CA ALA A 5 5.14 -39.69 -12.07
C ALA A 5 5.03 -39.38 -10.55
N LYS A 6 5.39 -40.35 -9.69
CA LYS A 6 5.39 -40.20 -8.24
C LYS A 6 6.47 -39.22 -7.79
N ASP A 7 7.68 -39.29 -8.35
CA ASP A 7 8.78 -38.38 -8.04
C ASP A 7 8.43 -36.94 -8.44
N VAL A 8 7.79 -36.77 -9.61
CA VAL A 8 7.31 -35.47 -10.09
C VAL A 8 6.24 -34.89 -9.15
N MET A 9 5.31 -35.72 -8.69
CA MET A 9 4.28 -35.27 -7.74
C MET A 9 4.87 -34.91 -6.36
N GLU A 10 5.87 -35.66 -5.91
CA GLU A 10 6.55 -35.38 -4.63
C GLU A 10 7.32 -34.05 -4.71
N LEU A 11 8.12 -33.83 -5.76
CA LEU A 11 8.81 -32.56 -5.97
C LEU A 11 7.83 -31.38 -6.10
N ARG A 12 6.70 -31.61 -6.78
CA ARG A 12 5.65 -30.59 -6.89
C ARG A 12 5.04 -30.27 -5.53
N LYS A 13 4.84 -31.26 -4.67
CA LYS A 13 4.30 -31.06 -3.31
C LYS A 13 5.26 -30.21 -2.45
N GLN A 14 6.57 -30.40 -2.65
CA GLN A 14 7.60 -29.66 -1.91
C GLN A 14 7.80 -28.21 -2.44
N THR A 15 7.70 -28.01 -3.74
CA THR A 15 8.07 -26.74 -4.40
C THR A 15 6.89 -25.95 -4.93
N ASP A 16 5.70 -26.55 -4.99
CA ASP A 16 4.49 -26.00 -5.61
C ASP A 16 4.65 -25.55 -7.09
N CYS A 17 5.77 -25.91 -7.73
CA CYS A 17 6.02 -25.62 -9.12
C CYS A 17 5.11 -26.43 -10.05
N GLY A 18 4.97 -25.97 -11.31
CA GLY A 18 4.19 -26.68 -12.30
C GLY A 18 4.74 -28.08 -12.59
N MET A 19 3.86 -29.06 -12.83
CA MET A 19 4.23 -30.49 -13.05
C MET A 19 5.30 -30.67 -14.12
N MET A 20 5.21 -29.91 -15.22
CA MET A 20 6.19 -29.97 -16.31
C MET A 20 7.55 -29.38 -15.93
N GLU A 21 7.55 -28.33 -15.07
CA GLU A 21 8.80 -27.75 -14.57
C GLU A 21 9.50 -28.71 -13.60
N CYS A 22 8.74 -29.34 -12.69
CA CYS A 22 9.28 -30.38 -11.80
C CYS A 22 9.84 -31.56 -12.60
N LYS A 23 9.14 -32.05 -13.62
CA LYS A 23 9.61 -33.13 -14.47
C LYS A 23 10.92 -32.77 -15.18
N LYS A 24 11.01 -31.59 -15.77
CA LYS A 24 12.24 -31.11 -16.43
C LYS A 24 13.38 -30.97 -15.44
N ALA A 25 13.16 -30.40 -14.28
CA ALA A 25 14.19 -30.24 -13.25
C ALA A 25 14.71 -31.58 -12.75
N LEU A 26 13.82 -32.55 -12.44
CA LEU A 26 14.22 -33.91 -12.06
C LEU A 26 14.98 -34.62 -13.17
N THR A 27 14.58 -34.43 -14.42
CA THR A 27 15.30 -35.05 -15.57
C THR A 27 16.72 -34.51 -15.69
N GLU A 28 16.89 -33.20 -15.53
CA GLU A 28 18.19 -32.51 -15.61
C GLU A 28 19.06 -32.80 -14.38
N ALA A 29 18.44 -33.09 -13.24
CA ALA A 29 19.11 -33.49 -12.01
C ALA A 29 19.33 -35.01 -11.89
N ASP A 30 19.05 -35.79 -12.92
CA ASP A 30 19.15 -37.27 -12.93
C ASP A 30 18.40 -37.94 -11.77
N GLY A 31 17.27 -37.34 -11.34
CA GLY A 31 16.43 -37.80 -10.23
C GLY A 31 16.87 -37.36 -8.84
N ASN A 32 17.89 -36.53 -8.73
CA ASN A 32 18.30 -35.94 -7.45
C ASN A 32 17.37 -34.76 -7.09
N PHE A 33 16.65 -34.88 -5.97
CA PHE A 33 15.66 -33.90 -5.52
C PHE A 33 16.29 -32.56 -5.11
N GLU A 34 17.39 -32.58 -4.37
CA GLU A 34 18.09 -31.38 -3.92
C GLU A 34 18.57 -30.55 -5.11
N LYS A 35 19.23 -31.21 -6.06
CA LYS A 35 19.69 -30.58 -7.31
C LYS A 35 18.52 -30.09 -8.17
N ALA A 36 17.40 -30.82 -8.18
CA ALA A 36 16.20 -30.37 -8.91
C ALA A 36 15.59 -29.10 -8.29
N ILE A 37 15.62 -28.97 -6.95
CA ILE A 37 15.20 -27.75 -6.27
C ILE A 37 16.12 -26.56 -6.62
N GLU A 38 17.44 -26.76 -6.65
CA GLU A 38 18.40 -25.73 -7.09
C GLU A 38 18.11 -25.27 -8.52
N ILE A 39 17.92 -26.21 -9.45
CA ILE A 39 17.55 -25.91 -10.85
C ILE A 39 16.24 -25.11 -10.92
N LEU A 40 15.24 -25.45 -10.11
CA LEU A 40 13.98 -24.68 -10.06
C LEU A 40 14.20 -23.26 -9.55
N ARG A 41 15.05 -23.06 -8.55
CA ARG A 41 15.44 -21.72 -8.06
C ARG A 41 16.14 -20.90 -9.14
N GLU A 42 17.11 -21.46 -9.83
CA GLU A 42 17.79 -20.79 -10.95
C GLU A 42 16.80 -20.38 -12.08
N ARG A 43 15.86 -21.26 -12.39
CA ARG A 43 14.78 -20.97 -13.36
C ARG A 43 13.84 -19.88 -12.85
N GLY A 44 13.61 -19.78 -11.56
CA GLY A 44 12.87 -18.68 -10.92
C GLY A 44 13.53 -17.35 -11.20
N LEU A 45 14.84 -17.25 -10.99
CA LEU A 45 15.65 -16.07 -11.32
C LEU A 45 15.50 -15.66 -12.79
N ALA A 46 15.68 -16.60 -13.72
CA ALA A 46 15.56 -16.35 -15.16
C ALA A 46 14.14 -15.92 -15.57
N THR A 47 13.12 -16.49 -14.93
CA THR A 47 11.71 -16.16 -15.18
C THR A 47 11.36 -14.76 -14.67
N ALA A 48 11.82 -14.40 -13.47
CA ALA A 48 11.65 -13.08 -12.91
C ALA A 48 12.29 -12.01 -13.81
N ALA A 49 13.54 -12.21 -14.22
CA ALA A 49 14.25 -11.30 -15.13
C ALA A 49 13.51 -11.07 -16.46
N LYS A 50 12.99 -12.14 -17.08
CA LYS A 50 12.21 -12.04 -18.33
C LYS A 50 10.90 -11.29 -18.18
N LYS A 51 10.32 -11.25 -16.98
CA LYS A 51 9.02 -10.64 -16.71
C LYS A 51 9.12 -9.24 -16.14
N ALA A 52 10.29 -8.82 -15.63
CA ALA A 52 10.50 -7.57 -14.93
C ALA A 52 10.04 -6.30 -15.69
N GLY A 53 10.05 -6.36 -17.04
CA GLY A 53 9.60 -5.27 -17.92
C GLY A 53 8.09 -5.24 -18.22
N ARG A 54 7.30 -6.21 -17.72
CA ARG A 54 5.86 -6.22 -17.97
C ARG A 54 5.13 -5.26 -17.02
N ILE A 55 4.06 -4.63 -17.52
CA ILE A 55 3.21 -3.75 -16.72
C ILE A 55 2.55 -4.56 -15.60
N ALA A 56 2.77 -4.14 -14.37
CA ALA A 56 2.20 -4.73 -13.17
C ALA A 56 1.58 -3.60 -12.32
N ALA A 57 0.31 -3.26 -12.60
CA ALA A 57 -0.43 -2.20 -11.92
C ALA A 57 -1.56 -2.75 -11.03
N GLU A 58 -1.78 -4.06 -11.07
CA GLU A 58 -2.68 -4.79 -10.20
C GLU A 58 -1.94 -5.30 -8.94
N GLY A 59 -2.47 -6.29 -8.24
CA GLY A 59 -1.92 -6.81 -6.98
C GLY A 59 -2.69 -6.28 -5.78
N MET A 60 -2.00 -5.96 -4.67
CA MET A 60 -2.68 -5.44 -3.47
C MET A 60 -1.83 -4.48 -2.66
N VAL A 61 -2.52 -3.62 -1.93
CA VAL A 61 -1.98 -2.89 -0.79
C VAL A 61 -2.41 -3.61 0.48
N TYR A 62 -1.51 -3.76 1.42
CA TYR A 62 -1.77 -4.34 2.73
C TYR A 62 -1.23 -3.44 3.83
N ALA A 63 -1.97 -3.35 4.94
CA ALA A 63 -1.54 -2.60 6.10
C ALA A 63 -1.81 -3.43 7.36
N ASP A 64 -0.89 -3.39 8.30
CA ASP A 64 -0.98 -4.11 9.57
C ASP A 64 -0.29 -3.34 10.69
N TYR A 65 -0.70 -3.61 11.92
CA TYR A 65 -0.13 -3.03 13.13
C TYR A 65 0.04 -4.09 14.21
N CYS A 66 1.23 -4.15 14.76
CA CYS A 66 1.56 -5.00 15.91
C CYS A 66 1.51 -4.15 17.20
N PRO A 67 0.49 -4.32 18.07
CA PRO A 67 0.39 -3.56 19.31
C PRO A 67 1.53 -3.83 20.30
N GLU A 68 2.02 -5.08 20.36
CA GLU A 68 3.06 -5.50 21.29
C GLU A 68 4.42 -4.88 20.93
N CYS A 69 4.77 -4.86 19.63
CA CYS A 69 5.99 -4.24 19.16
C CYS A 69 5.84 -2.75 18.85
N LYS A 70 4.62 -2.22 18.90
CA LYS A 70 4.29 -0.82 18.56
C LYS A 70 4.84 -0.40 17.19
N VAL A 71 4.62 -1.25 16.18
CA VAL A 71 5.07 -1.00 14.81
C VAL A 71 3.91 -1.22 13.85
N GLY A 72 3.67 -0.23 12.99
CA GLY A 72 2.73 -0.33 11.88
C GLY A 72 3.45 -0.30 10.53
N VAL A 73 2.89 -1.03 9.56
CA VAL A 73 3.41 -1.09 8.19
C VAL A 73 2.26 -1.00 7.20
N VAL A 74 2.47 -0.27 6.11
CA VAL A 74 1.67 -0.35 4.89
C VAL A 74 2.60 -0.67 3.73
N ILE A 75 2.21 -1.63 2.89
CA ILE A 75 3.01 -2.12 1.76
C ILE A 75 2.14 -2.21 0.49
N GLU A 76 2.74 -1.93 -0.67
CA GLU A 76 2.15 -2.18 -1.99
C GLU A 76 2.98 -3.22 -2.73
N VAL A 77 2.32 -4.32 -3.12
CA VAL A 77 2.90 -5.37 -3.97
C VAL A 77 2.06 -5.49 -5.22
N ASN A 78 2.68 -5.23 -6.37
CA ASN A 78 2.00 -5.23 -7.65
C ASN A 78 2.15 -6.57 -8.39
N ALA A 79 1.16 -6.87 -9.23
CA ALA A 79 1.10 -8.02 -10.14
C ALA A 79 0.51 -7.60 -11.49
N GLU A 80 0.55 -8.48 -12.51
CA GLU A 80 0.01 -8.18 -13.84
C GLU A 80 -1.52 -8.19 -13.85
N THR A 81 -2.16 -9.08 -13.05
CA THR A 81 -3.62 -9.26 -13.03
C THR A 81 -4.21 -9.15 -11.62
N ASP A 82 -5.50 -8.84 -11.54
CA ASP A 82 -6.26 -8.79 -10.30
C ASP A 82 -6.55 -10.18 -9.69
N PHE A 83 -6.49 -11.25 -10.49
CA PHE A 83 -6.63 -12.63 -10.03
C PHE A 83 -5.53 -13.00 -9.02
N VAL A 84 -4.32 -12.50 -9.23
CA VAL A 84 -3.18 -12.74 -8.32
C VAL A 84 -3.44 -12.19 -6.93
N ALA A 85 -4.12 -11.05 -6.82
CA ALA A 85 -4.47 -10.45 -5.52
C ALA A 85 -5.33 -11.37 -4.62
N LYS A 86 -6.01 -12.35 -5.21
CA LYS A 86 -6.84 -13.35 -4.50
C LYS A 86 -6.13 -14.69 -4.32
N ASN A 87 -4.90 -14.84 -4.84
CA ASN A 87 -4.12 -16.07 -4.72
C ASN A 87 -3.52 -16.19 -3.31
N ASP A 88 -3.79 -17.29 -2.62
CA ASP A 88 -3.35 -17.50 -1.23
C ASP A 88 -1.84 -17.36 -1.04
N LYS A 89 -1.02 -17.81 -2.01
CA LYS A 89 0.43 -17.69 -1.92
C LYS A 89 0.89 -16.24 -2.05
N PHE A 90 0.27 -15.48 -2.94
CA PHE A 90 0.54 -14.06 -3.07
C PHE A 90 0.16 -13.29 -1.79
N VAL A 91 -1.05 -13.54 -1.27
CA VAL A 91 -1.52 -12.92 -0.02
C VAL A 91 -0.61 -13.30 1.15
N LYS A 92 -0.19 -14.57 1.23
CA LYS A 92 0.76 -15.03 2.26
C LYS A 92 2.10 -14.31 2.13
N PHE A 93 2.67 -14.23 0.94
CA PHE A 93 3.92 -13.51 0.69
C PHE A 93 3.84 -12.04 1.12
N VAL A 94 2.75 -11.34 0.78
CA VAL A 94 2.55 -9.94 1.19
C VAL A 94 2.52 -9.80 2.71
N LYS A 95 1.80 -10.67 3.41
CA LYS A 95 1.70 -10.66 4.87
C LYS A 95 3.03 -11.00 5.54
N ASP A 96 3.74 -12.00 5.03
CA ASP A 96 5.04 -12.40 5.59
C ASP A 96 6.10 -11.31 5.35
N THR A 97 6.10 -10.68 4.16
CA THR A 97 6.95 -9.52 3.88
C THR A 97 6.63 -8.35 4.82
N THR A 98 5.34 -8.12 5.13
CA THR A 98 4.93 -7.08 6.09
C THR A 98 5.53 -7.33 7.47
N LYS A 99 5.53 -8.59 7.95
CA LYS A 99 6.16 -8.96 9.23
C LYS A 99 7.68 -8.75 9.20
N VAL A 100 8.34 -9.12 8.10
CA VAL A 100 9.79 -8.87 7.92
C VAL A 100 10.09 -7.38 8.04
N ILE A 101 9.27 -6.50 7.44
CA ILE A 101 9.46 -5.05 7.56
C ILE A 101 9.27 -4.59 9.01
N MET A 102 8.29 -5.12 9.73
CA MET A 102 8.08 -4.80 11.15
C MET A 102 9.29 -5.17 12.00
N GLU A 103 9.82 -6.37 11.82
CA GLU A 103 10.86 -6.97 12.66
C GLU A 103 12.27 -6.46 12.33
N GLN A 104 12.61 -6.31 11.04
CA GLN A 104 13.98 -6.06 10.59
C GLN A 104 14.24 -4.60 10.17
N ASN A 105 13.20 -3.76 10.10
CA ASN A 105 13.29 -2.32 9.81
C ASN A 105 14.19 -1.96 8.61
N PRO A 106 13.96 -2.53 7.42
CA PRO A 106 14.73 -2.19 6.24
C PRO A 106 14.54 -0.71 5.86
N ALA A 107 15.62 -0.06 5.40
CA ALA A 107 15.60 1.35 5.04
C ALA A 107 14.76 1.64 3.78
N ASP A 108 14.73 0.70 2.85
CA ASP A 108 14.05 0.80 1.55
C ASP A 108 13.74 -0.60 0.99
N VAL A 109 13.17 -0.64 -0.23
CA VAL A 109 12.81 -1.89 -0.90
C VAL A 109 14.06 -2.72 -1.25
N GLU A 110 15.18 -2.11 -1.58
CA GLU A 110 16.42 -2.81 -1.91
C GLU A 110 16.99 -3.52 -0.68
N ALA A 111 17.03 -2.84 0.46
CA ALA A 111 17.40 -3.44 1.74
C ALA A 111 16.43 -4.55 2.15
N LEU A 112 15.11 -4.36 1.94
CA LEU A 112 14.09 -5.36 2.22
C LEU A 112 14.33 -6.65 1.44
N MET A 113 14.75 -6.59 0.17
CA MET A 113 15.02 -7.81 -0.61
C MET A 113 16.10 -8.70 0.01
N ASN A 114 17.03 -8.12 0.77
CA ASN A 114 18.11 -8.84 1.45
C ASN A 114 17.73 -9.32 2.87
N CYS A 115 16.57 -8.90 3.38
CA CYS A 115 16.08 -9.34 4.69
C CYS A 115 15.71 -10.83 4.69
N LYS A 116 15.86 -11.48 5.85
CA LYS A 116 15.51 -12.89 6.03
C LYS A 116 14.00 -13.07 6.20
N MET A 117 13.45 -14.03 5.47
CA MET A 117 12.09 -14.54 5.59
C MET A 117 12.15 -16.05 5.82
N GLY A 118 12.24 -16.49 7.06
CA GLY A 118 12.56 -17.88 7.38
C GLY A 118 14.00 -18.23 6.97
N ASP A 119 14.17 -19.31 6.22
CA ASP A 119 15.48 -19.82 5.79
C ASP A 119 16.02 -19.10 4.54
N GLU A 120 15.22 -18.30 3.86
CA GLU A 120 15.57 -17.60 2.62
C GLU A 120 15.49 -16.08 2.75
N THR A 121 15.83 -15.35 1.69
CA THR A 121 15.62 -13.90 1.64
C THR A 121 14.27 -13.56 1.01
N VAL A 122 13.77 -12.34 1.26
CA VAL A 122 12.55 -11.82 0.60
C VAL A 122 12.69 -11.89 -0.92
N ASP A 123 13.87 -11.60 -1.48
CA ASP A 123 14.15 -11.69 -2.91
C ASP A 123 14.02 -13.13 -3.45
N GLN A 124 14.52 -14.12 -2.70
CA GLN A 124 14.39 -15.52 -3.05
C GLN A 124 12.92 -15.96 -3.03
N ALA A 125 12.19 -15.67 -1.94
CA ALA A 125 10.76 -15.94 -1.84
C ALA A 125 9.93 -15.29 -2.96
N LEU A 126 10.25 -14.05 -3.33
CA LEU A 126 9.61 -13.35 -4.44
C LEU A 126 9.84 -14.06 -5.78
N LYS A 127 11.06 -14.50 -6.04
CA LYS A 127 11.42 -15.19 -7.29
C LYS A 127 10.77 -16.57 -7.38
N GLU A 128 10.66 -17.28 -6.27
CA GLU A 128 9.92 -18.54 -6.20
C GLU A 128 8.42 -18.32 -6.46
N LEU A 129 7.84 -17.26 -5.88
CA LEU A 129 6.45 -16.87 -6.13
C LEU A 129 6.20 -16.56 -7.62
N ILE A 130 7.10 -15.81 -8.27
CA ILE A 130 7.03 -15.48 -9.70
C ILE A 130 7.11 -16.75 -10.57
N LEU A 131 7.93 -17.73 -10.18
CA LEU A 131 8.04 -19.00 -10.90
C LEU A 131 6.73 -19.80 -10.84
N VAL A 132 6.06 -19.78 -9.69
CA VAL A 132 4.79 -20.50 -9.44
C VAL A 132 3.61 -19.80 -10.12
N ILE A 133 3.46 -18.49 -9.90
CA ILE A 133 2.32 -17.70 -10.40
C ILE A 133 2.49 -17.36 -11.89
N LYS A 134 3.72 -17.24 -12.36
CA LYS A 134 4.09 -16.90 -13.76
C LYS A 134 3.64 -15.50 -14.19
N GLU A 135 3.55 -14.57 -13.26
CA GLU A 135 3.36 -13.15 -13.52
C GLU A 135 4.54 -12.31 -13.02
N ASN A 136 4.66 -11.08 -13.51
CA ASN A 136 5.55 -10.09 -12.94
C ASN A 136 4.96 -9.66 -11.59
N ILE A 137 5.70 -9.92 -10.52
CA ILE A 137 5.32 -9.51 -9.16
C ILE A 137 6.45 -8.65 -8.62
N LYS A 138 6.09 -7.51 -8.02
CA LYS A 138 7.07 -6.55 -7.53
C LYS A 138 6.62 -5.92 -6.22
N VAL A 139 7.47 -5.95 -5.21
CA VAL A 139 7.31 -5.07 -4.05
C VAL A 139 7.64 -3.65 -4.51
N ARG A 140 6.67 -2.76 -4.47
CA ARG A 140 6.79 -1.41 -5.01
C ARG A 140 7.30 -0.41 -4.00
N ARG A 141 6.63 -0.37 -2.85
CA ARG A 141 6.87 0.60 -1.78
C ARG A 141 6.30 0.10 -0.46
N PHE A 142 6.84 0.60 0.62
CA PHE A 142 6.28 0.43 1.96
C PHE A 142 6.53 1.68 2.80
N VAL A 143 5.78 1.80 3.88
CA VAL A 143 6.01 2.76 4.95
C VAL A 143 5.92 2.01 6.27
N ARG A 144 6.84 2.28 7.18
CA ARG A 144 6.90 1.75 8.53
C ARG A 144 6.87 2.90 9.53
N TYR A 145 5.96 2.82 10.51
CA TYR A 145 5.86 3.76 11.61
C TYR A 145 6.07 3.04 12.94
N GLU A 146 6.79 3.69 13.83
CA GLU A 146 6.93 3.29 15.24
C GLU A 146 5.95 4.07 16.11
N GLY A 147 5.55 3.48 17.25
CA GLY A 147 4.58 4.04 18.18
C GLY A 147 3.17 3.49 17.97
N VAL A 148 2.20 4.20 18.50
CA VAL A 148 0.79 3.83 18.40
C VAL A 148 0.30 4.05 16.98
N CYS A 149 -0.21 3.01 16.34
CA CYS A 149 -0.73 3.10 14.98
C CYS A 149 -2.11 2.44 14.86
N SER A 150 -2.82 2.80 13.79
CA SER A 150 -3.99 2.08 13.32
C SER A 150 -3.81 1.77 11.84
N ALA A 151 -4.07 0.52 11.47
CA ALA A 151 -3.98 0.04 10.11
C ALA A 151 -5.39 -0.27 9.56
N TYR A 152 -5.62 0.05 8.28
CA TYR A 152 -6.88 -0.25 7.61
C TYR A 152 -6.64 -0.63 6.14
N VAL A 153 -7.29 -1.70 5.71
CA VAL A 153 -7.29 -2.15 4.31
C VAL A 153 -8.71 -2.07 3.76
N HIS A 154 -8.89 -1.32 2.69
CA HIS A 154 -10.17 -1.14 2.02
C HIS A 154 -10.23 -1.89 0.70
N GLY A 155 -11.46 -2.37 0.37
CA GLY A 155 -11.76 -2.96 -0.94
C GLY A 155 -10.89 -4.16 -1.31
N GLY A 156 -10.58 -5.03 -0.32
CA GLY A 156 -9.78 -6.24 -0.58
C GLY A 156 -8.34 -5.96 -1.02
N GLY A 157 -7.76 -4.84 -0.59
CA GLY A 157 -6.40 -4.45 -0.94
C GLY A 157 -6.29 -3.39 -2.03
N THR A 158 -7.39 -2.68 -2.34
CA THR A 158 -7.33 -1.53 -3.26
C THR A 158 -6.69 -0.31 -2.61
N HIS A 159 -6.93 -0.11 -1.30
CA HIS A 159 -6.30 0.94 -0.50
C HIS A 159 -5.78 0.35 0.82
N GLY A 160 -4.62 0.81 1.25
CA GLY A 160 -4.06 0.54 2.56
C GLY A 160 -3.70 1.85 3.24
N ILE A 161 -4.08 1.96 4.50
CA ILE A 161 -3.90 3.15 5.30
C ILE A 161 -3.19 2.78 6.60
N LEU A 162 -2.25 3.61 6.99
CA LEU A 162 -1.57 3.55 8.27
C LEU A 162 -1.60 4.95 8.89
N VAL A 163 -2.16 5.07 10.09
CA VAL A 163 -2.20 6.33 10.85
C VAL A 163 -1.40 6.15 12.13
N ASN A 164 -0.56 7.13 12.45
CA ASN A 164 0.25 7.15 13.66
C ASN A 164 -0.26 8.21 14.63
N PHE A 165 -0.27 7.86 15.91
CA PHE A 165 -0.82 8.68 17.00
C PHE A 165 0.19 8.88 18.13
N GLU A 166 0.10 10.02 18.80
CA GLU A 166 0.60 10.23 20.15
C GLU A 166 -0.58 10.20 21.11
N THR A 167 -0.45 9.46 22.21
CA THR A 167 -1.48 9.29 23.22
C THR A 167 -0.91 9.49 24.61
N THR A 168 -1.77 9.82 25.58
CA THR A 168 -1.40 9.89 27.00
C THR A 168 -2.24 8.92 27.83
N ASN A 169 -1.80 8.64 29.05
CA ASN A 169 -2.53 7.82 30.04
C ASN A 169 -2.83 6.37 29.60
N GLY A 170 -2.14 5.84 28.59
CA GLY A 170 -2.33 4.45 28.14
C GLY A 170 -3.67 4.18 27.49
N ILE A 171 -4.35 5.20 26.97
CA ILE A 171 -5.66 5.06 26.33
C ILE A 171 -5.63 4.22 25.06
N GLU A 172 -4.46 4.07 24.45
CA GLU A 172 -4.26 3.25 23.24
C GLU A 172 -4.56 1.76 23.43
N ALA A 173 -4.60 1.29 24.69
CA ALA A 173 -4.95 -0.10 25.02
C ALA A 173 -6.46 -0.35 25.12
N LYS A 174 -7.30 0.70 25.03
CA LYS A 174 -8.75 0.59 25.14
C LYS A 174 -9.39 0.26 23.79
N ASP A 175 -10.42 -0.59 23.81
CA ASP A 175 -11.14 -0.99 22.58
C ASP A 175 -11.76 0.21 21.85
N GLU A 176 -12.19 1.21 22.59
CA GLU A 176 -12.76 2.44 22.03
C GLU A 176 -11.70 3.26 21.27
N PHE A 177 -10.43 3.24 21.71
CA PHE A 177 -9.34 3.84 20.96
C PHE A 177 -9.07 3.06 19.67
N VAL A 178 -9.08 1.73 19.72
CA VAL A 178 -8.91 0.89 18.53
C VAL A 178 -10.00 1.18 17.50
N ALA A 179 -11.26 1.33 17.96
CA ALA A 179 -12.38 1.72 17.10
C ALA A 179 -12.17 3.13 16.51
N TYR A 180 -11.78 4.11 17.33
CA TYR A 180 -11.46 5.47 16.87
C TYR A 180 -10.32 5.45 15.82
N GLY A 181 -9.24 4.75 16.08
CA GLY A 181 -8.11 4.66 15.15
C GLY A 181 -8.53 4.12 13.79
N LYS A 182 -9.41 3.10 13.78
CA LYS A 182 -10.00 2.56 12.55
C LYS A 182 -10.89 3.59 11.84
N ASP A 183 -11.64 4.38 12.58
CA ASP A 183 -12.50 5.46 12.03
C ASP A 183 -11.66 6.52 11.33
N ILE A 184 -10.55 6.95 11.96
CA ILE A 184 -9.61 7.89 11.34
C ILE A 184 -8.95 7.30 10.08
N ALA A 185 -8.56 6.03 10.12
CA ALA A 185 -8.01 5.37 8.94
C ALA A 185 -9.05 5.26 7.80
N MET A 186 -10.34 5.03 8.12
CA MET A 186 -11.42 5.07 7.13
C MET A 186 -11.66 6.48 6.58
N GLN A 187 -11.55 7.53 7.42
CA GLN A 187 -11.60 8.93 6.98
C GLN A 187 -10.51 9.21 5.94
N VAL A 188 -9.25 8.82 6.23
CA VAL A 188 -8.13 8.98 5.29
C VAL A 188 -8.38 8.21 3.98
N ALA A 189 -8.95 7.00 4.06
CA ALA A 189 -9.28 6.22 2.87
C ALA A 189 -10.31 6.93 1.98
N ALA A 190 -11.36 7.49 2.58
CA ALA A 190 -12.50 8.07 1.88
C ALA A 190 -12.24 9.50 1.39
N ALA A 191 -11.71 10.36 2.25
CA ALA A 191 -11.55 11.78 1.97
C ALA A 191 -10.21 12.16 1.35
N ASN A 192 -9.23 11.22 1.32
CA ASN A 192 -7.91 11.41 0.70
C ASN A 192 -7.23 12.73 1.07
N PRO A 193 -7.05 13.06 2.35
CA PRO A 193 -6.35 14.27 2.76
C PRO A 193 -4.89 14.25 2.26
N GLY A 194 -4.36 15.43 1.95
CA GLY A 194 -2.95 15.58 1.59
C GLY A 194 -2.04 15.80 2.80
N TYR A 195 -2.62 16.31 3.90
CA TYR A 195 -1.89 16.77 5.08
C TYR A 195 -2.64 16.39 6.35
N VAL A 196 -1.94 16.38 7.50
CA VAL A 196 -2.59 16.14 8.79
C VAL A 196 -3.38 17.38 9.24
N ASP A 197 -2.73 18.55 9.22
CA ASP A 197 -3.25 19.83 9.68
C ASP A 197 -2.69 20.98 8.83
N GLU A 198 -3.16 22.22 9.11
CA GLU A 198 -2.69 23.43 8.42
C GLU A 198 -1.16 23.64 8.58
N ALA A 199 -0.60 23.29 9.76
CA ALA A 199 0.82 23.50 10.06
C ALA A 199 1.72 22.53 9.26
N SER A 200 1.19 21.40 8.84
CA SER A 200 1.90 20.40 8.03
C SER A 200 1.91 20.73 6.54
N VAL A 201 1.14 21.75 6.09
CA VAL A 201 1.14 22.19 4.70
C VAL A 201 2.38 23.04 4.41
N PRO A 202 3.26 22.66 3.44
CA PRO A 202 4.42 23.46 3.09
C PRO A 202 4.03 24.89 2.69
N ALA A 203 4.78 25.89 3.17
CA ALA A 203 4.50 27.30 2.89
C ALA A 203 4.49 27.63 1.37
N GLU A 204 5.30 26.94 0.60
CA GLU A 204 5.34 27.04 -0.87
C GLU A 204 4.04 26.56 -1.53
N VAL A 205 3.39 25.52 -1.00
CA VAL A 205 2.10 25.04 -1.49
C VAL A 205 1.04 26.11 -1.25
N VAL A 206 0.97 26.66 -0.04
CA VAL A 206 0.02 27.75 0.30
C VAL A 206 0.27 28.99 -0.56
N ALA A 207 1.54 29.34 -0.81
CA ALA A 207 1.90 30.47 -1.66
C ALA A 207 1.45 30.24 -3.10
N LYS A 208 1.69 29.05 -3.65
CA LYS A 208 1.28 28.68 -5.01
C LYS A 208 -0.24 28.65 -5.17
N GLU A 209 -0.96 28.12 -4.19
CA GLU A 209 -2.43 28.15 -4.20
C GLU A 209 -2.97 29.58 -4.21
N LYS A 210 -2.38 30.47 -3.40
CA LYS A 210 -2.73 31.90 -3.41
C LYS A 210 -2.47 32.55 -4.79
N GLU A 211 -1.36 32.26 -5.43
CA GLU A 211 -1.02 32.75 -6.76
C GLU A 211 -2.05 32.26 -7.81
N ILE A 212 -2.38 31.00 -7.81
CA ILE A 212 -3.41 30.41 -8.70
C ILE A 212 -4.75 31.10 -8.50
N MET A 213 -5.15 31.33 -7.24
CA MET A 213 -6.40 32.03 -6.92
C MET A 213 -6.40 33.49 -7.43
N LEU A 214 -5.27 34.19 -7.32
CA LEU A 214 -5.12 35.55 -7.86
C LEU A 214 -5.29 35.56 -9.37
N VAL A 215 -4.65 34.66 -10.10
CA VAL A 215 -4.76 34.54 -11.56
C VAL A 215 -6.21 34.21 -11.96
N GLN A 216 -6.87 33.29 -11.28
CA GLN A 216 -8.28 32.97 -11.52
C GLN A 216 -9.18 34.19 -11.30
N MET A 217 -8.94 34.94 -10.21
CA MET A 217 -9.73 36.17 -9.92
C MET A 217 -9.50 37.29 -10.92
N ALA A 218 -8.30 37.39 -11.47
CA ALA A 218 -8.00 38.37 -12.52
C ALA A 218 -8.70 38.03 -13.84
N GLY A 219 -8.89 36.74 -14.15
CA GLY A 219 -9.59 36.26 -15.34
C GLY A 219 -11.12 36.24 -15.23
N ASP A 220 -11.68 36.32 -14.00
CA ASP A 220 -13.14 36.32 -13.81
C ASP A 220 -13.71 37.75 -13.78
N PRO A 221 -14.60 38.12 -14.72
CA PRO A 221 -15.23 39.45 -14.76
C PRO A 221 -15.91 39.90 -13.46
N LYS A 222 -16.38 38.93 -12.63
CA LYS A 222 -17.04 39.19 -11.34
C LYS A 222 -16.08 39.62 -10.24
N THR A 223 -14.79 39.30 -10.40
CA THR A 223 -13.77 39.53 -9.38
C THR A 223 -12.63 40.43 -9.85
N ALA A 224 -12.38 40.51 -11.15
CA ALA A 224 -11.28 41.28 -11.74
C ALA A 224 -11.22 42.73 -11.24
N ASN A 225 -12.37 43.39 -11.19
CA ASN A 225 -12.49 44.82 -10.85
C ASN A 225 -12.74 45.08 -9.34
N LYS A 226 -12.66 44.08 -8.47
CA LYS A 226 -12.85 44.28 -7.02
C LYS A 226 -11.61 44.96 -6.41
N PRO A 227 -11.81 45.80 -5.35
CA PRO A 227 -10.71 46.38 -4.60
C PRO A 227 -9.78 45.29 -4.02
N ASP A 228 -8.48 45.60 -3.91
CA ASP A 228 -7.48 44.64 -3.44
C ASP A 228 -7.79 44.06 -2.04
N ALA A 229 -8.30 44.91 -1.12
CA ALA A 229 -8.72 44.48 0.21
C ALA A 229 -9.86 43.44 0.16
N VAL A 230 -10.76 43.51 -0.81
CA VAL A 230 -11.83 42.52 -1.03
C VAL A 230 -11.25 41.23 -1.60
N LYS A 231 -10.34 41.35 -2.58
CA LYS A 231 -9.63 40.21 -3.15
C LYS A 231 -8.86 39.44 -2.06
N GLN A 232 -8.15 40.16 -1.19
CA GLN A 232 -7.41 39.55 -0.08
C GLN A 232 -8.31 38.73 0.83
N LYS A 233 -9.45 39.26 1.28
CA LYS A 233 -10.44 38.52 2.08
C LYS A 233 -11.01 37.30 1.36
N MET A 234 -11.21 37.39 0.05
CA MET A 234 -11.67 36.25 -0.75
C MET A 234 -10.62 35.16 -0.82
N ILE A 235 -9.33 35.51 -0.95
CA ILE A 235 -8.21 34.57 -0.93
C ILE A 235 -8.13 33.89 0.42
N GLU A 236 -8.21 34.62 1.53
CA GLU A 236 -8.22 34.05 2.88
C GLU A 236 -9.35 33.04 3.06
N GLY A 237 -10.56 33.35 2.57
CA GLY A 237 -11.69 32.44 2.59
C GLY A 237 -11.46 31.17 1.75
N LYS A 238 -10.85 31.33 0.57
CA LYS A 238 -10.52 30.19 -0.30
C LYS A 238 -9.41 29.32 0.30
N ILE A 239 -8.40 29.90 0.95
CA ILE A 239 -7.34 29.17 1.64
C ILE A 239 -7.91 28.38 2.84
N LYS A 240 -8.83 28.94 3.61
CA LYS A 240 -9.54 28.19 4.65
C LYS A 240 -10.31 27.00 4.08
N LYS A 241 -10.93 27.17 2.91
CA LYS A 241 -11.60 26.07 2.21
C LYS A 241 -10.60 25.01 1.75
N PHE A 242 -9.44 25.41 1.21
CA PHE A 242 -8.36 24.52 0.85
C PHE A 242 -7.91 23.65 2.04
N PHE A 243 -7.72 24.26 3.23
CA PHE A 243 -7.37 23.50 4.43
C PHE A 243 -8.48 22.52 4.84
N LYS A 244 -9.74 22.97 4.84
CA LYS A 244 -10.88 22.09 5.11
C LYS A 244 -10.97 20.87 4.18
N GLU A 245 -10.55 21.00 2.94
CA GLU A 245 -10.60 19.92 1.96
C GLU A 245 -9.37 19.02 2.03
N ASN A 246 -8.20 19.58 2.37
CA ASN A 246 -6.91 18.89 2.25
C ASN A 246 -6.26 18.50 3.58
N CYS A 247 -6.66 19.10 4.72
CA CYS A 247 -6.10 18.78 6.05
C CYS A 247 -7.04 17.85 6.80
N LEU A 248 -6.54 16.67 7.17
CA LEU A 248 -7.32 15.61 7.82
C LEU A 248 -8.12 16.10 9.01
N VAL A 249 -7.50 16.88 9.92
CA VAL A 249 -8.16 17.31 11.16
C VAL A 249 -9.28 18.34 10.92
N ASP A 250 -9.22 19.07 9.80
CA ASP A 250 -10.19 20.11 9.42
C ASP A 250 -11.34 19.59 8.56
N GLN A 251 -11.22 18.36 8.02
CA GLN A 251 -12.26 17.72 7.23
C GLN A 251 -13.50 17.42 8.07
N GLU A 252 -14.67 17.45 7.44
CA GLU A 252 -15.90 16.92 8.01
C GLU A 252 -15.75 15.40 8.20
N PHE A 253 -16.15 14.87 9.35
CA PHE A 253 -15.99 13.47 9.65
C PHE A 253 -17.02 12.63 8.86
N VAL A 254 -16.55 11.67 8.08
CA VAL A 254 -17.37 10.88 7.14
C VAL A 254 -18.52 10.10 7.77
N LYS A 255 -18.43 9.81 9.08
CA LYS A 255 -19.50 9.11 9.82
C LYS A 255 -20.48 10.06 10.51
N ASP A 256 -20.07 11.32 10.71
CA ASP A 256 -20.89 12.35 11.38
C ASP A 256 -20.46 13.71 10.83
N GLY A 257 -21.16 14.19 9.82
CA GLY A 257 -20.86 15.45 9.12
C GLY A 257 -21.05 16.71 9.96
N ASP A 258 -21.65 16.62 11.15
CA ASP A 258 -21.81 17.75 12.06
C ASP A 258 -20.51 18.03 12.86
N LEU A 259 -19.54 17.10 12.82
CA LEU A 259 -18.25 17.19 13.47
C LEU A 259 -17.11 17.26 12.46
N THR A 260 -16.07 18.03 12.79
CA THR A 260 -14.77 17.85 12.13
C THR A 260 -14.02 16.67 12.78
N VAL A 261 -13.02 16.15 12.06
CA VAL A 261 -12.12 15.11 12.60
C VAL A 261 -11.46 15.58 13.91
N ALA A 262 -11.06 16.87 14.00
CA ALA A 262 -10.51 17.44 15.23
C ALA A 262 -11.52 17.40 16.39
N GLN A 263 -12.78 17.76 16.13
CA GLN A 263 -13.83 17.72 17.15
C GLN A 263 -14.16 16.30 17.60
N TYR A 264 -14.21 15.35 16.66
CA TYR A 264 -14.38 13.93 16.97
C TYR A 264 -13.21 13.41 17.82
N THR A 265 -11.97 13.73 17.44
CA THR A 265 -10.75 13.36 18.18
C THR A 265 -10.79 13.91 19.62
N ALA A 266 -11.13 15.19 19.80
CA ALA A 266 -11.22 15.81 21.12
C ALA A 266 -12.30 15.18 22.01
N LYS A 267 -13.46 14.82 21.42
CA LYS A 267 -14.54 14.11 22.12
C LYS A 267 -14.06 12.75 22.62
N VAL A 268 -13.46 11.93 21.75
CA VAL A 268 -12.96 10.59 22.10
C VAL A 268 -11.85 10.68 23.14
N ALA A 269 -10.91 11.61 22.99
CA ALA A 269 -9.83 11.84 23.96
C ALA A 269 -10.39 12.13 25.36
N LYS A 270 -11.39 13.01 25.46
CA LYS A 270 -12.08 13.34 26.71
C LYS A 270 -12.78 12.11 27.31
N ASP A 271 -13.51 11.37 26.50
CA ASP A 271 -14.27 10.19 26.95
C ASP A 271 -13.33 9.08 27.47
N LEU A 272 -12.14 8.96 26.86
CA LEU A 272 -11.10 8.02 27.29
C LEU A 272 -10.24 8.50 28.47
N GLY A 273 -10.29 9.79 28.79
CA GLY A 273 -9.53 10.38 29.91
C GLY A 273 -8.03 10.57 29.60
N GLY A 274 -7.68 10.86 28.36
CA GLY A 274 -6.32 11.15 27.91
C GLY A 274 -6.31 12.11 26.72
N ASP A 275 -5.13 12.31 26.14
CA ASP A 275 -4.97 13.12 24.93
C ASP A 275 -4.71 12.22 23.73
N ILE A 276 -5.18 12.66 22.58
CA ILE A 276 -4.93 12.03 21.29
C ILE A 276 -4.46 13.08 20.30
N LYS A 277 -3.32 12.83 19.64
CA LYS A 277 -2.82 13.62 18.52
C LYS A 277 -2.58 12.72 17.33
N ILE A 278 -3.13 13.07 16.18
CA ILE A 278 -2.80 12.45 14.90
C ILE A 278 -1.47 13.07 14.45
N VAL A 279 -0.43 12.26 14.31
CA VAL A 279 0.94 12.71 13.99
C VAL A 279 1.20 12.70 12.49
N LYS A 280 0.91 11.59 11.85
CA LYS A 280 1.13 11.37 10.42
C LYS A 280 0.30 10.20 9.94
N PHE A 281 0.13 10.11 8.64
CA PHE A 281 -0.49 8.96 7.99
C PHE A 281 0.21 8.62 6.68
N ALA A 282 0.01 7.40 6.23
CA ALA A 282 0.33 6.96 4.88
C ALA A 282 -0.93 6.33 4.26
N ARG A 283 -1.22 6.69 3.02
CA ARG A 283 -2.28 6.13 2.21
C ARG A 283 -1.70 5.66 0.89
N PHE A 284 -1.82 4.38 0.63
CA PHE A 284 -1.48 3.80 -0.67
C PHE A 284 -2.74 3.37 -1.39
N GLN A 285 -2.80 3.69 -2.66
CA GLN A 285 -3.77 3.15 -3.60
C GLN A 285 -3.05 2.22 -4.57
N LYS A 286 -3.60 1.03 -4.76
CA LYS A 286 -3.06 0.02 -5.67
C LYS A 286 -2.87 0.59 -7.07
N GLY A 287 -1.66 0.48 -7.62
CA GLY A 287 -1.32 0.91 -8.97
C GLY A 287 -1.37 2.42 -9.21
N GLU A 288 -1.44 3.24 -8.15
CA GLU A 288 -1.45 4.70 -8.25
C GLU A 288 -0.20 5.22 -8.99
N GLY A 289 -0.42 6.00 -10.06
CA GLY A 289 0.68 6.57 -10.87
C GLY A 289 1.42 5.56 -11.76
N LEU A 290 1.00 4.29 -11.80
CA LEU A 290 1.51 3.31 -12.74
C LEU A 290 0.71 3.33 -14.04
N GLU A 291 1.40 3.05 -15.15
CA GLU A 291 0.76 2.77 -16.42
C GLU A 291 -0.14 1.52 -16.26
N LYS A 292 -1.39 1.63 -16.68
CA LYS A 292 -2.30 0.49 -16.70
C LYS A 292 -2.30 -0.15 -18.08
N ARG A 293 -2.39 -1.48 -18.11
CA ARG A 293 -2.61 -2.20 -19.36
C ARG A 293 -3.93 -1.73 -19.96
N ALA A 294 -3.88 -1.30 -21.23
CA ALA A 294 -5.10 -1.01 -21.97
C ALA A 294 -5.77 -2.36 -22.28
N ASP A 295 -6.91 -2.63 -21.64
CA ASP A 295 -7.73 -3.79 -21.96
C ASP A 295 -8.48 -3.52 -23.27
N ASP A 296 -7.83 -3.84 -24.39
CA ASP A 296 -8.49 -3.91 -25.69
C ASP A 296 -9.05 -5.33 -25.87
N PHE A 297 -10.15 -5.62 -25.17
CA PHE A 297 -10.84 -6.90 -25.24
C PHE A 297 -11.22 -7.27 -26.69
N ALA A 298 -11.54 -6.29 -27.52
CA ALA A 298 -11.85 -6.52 -28.94
C ALA A 298 -10.63 -6.99 -29.73
N ALA A 299 -9.45 -6.41 -29.48
CA ALA A 299 -8.21 -6.85 -30.10
C ALA A 299 -7.73 -8.20 -29.57
N GLU A 300 -7.93 -8.49 -28.29
CA GLU A 300 -7.62 -9.79 -27.68
C GLU A 300 -8.48 -10.92 -28.31
N VAL A 301 -9.78 -10.73 -28.39
CA VAL A 301 -10.70 -11.67 -29.03
C VAL A 301 -10.35 -11.84 -30.51
N ALA A 302 -10.06 -10.77 -31.24
CA ALA A 302 -9.64 -10.84 -32.64
C ALA A 302 -8.32 -11.61 -32.84
N SER A 303 -7.42 -11.59 -31.86
CA SER A 303 -6.17 -12.34 -31.89
C SER A 303 -6.34 -13.83 -31.61
N MET A 304 -7.40 -14.23 -30.87
CA MET A 304 -7.71 -15.62 -30.54
C MET A 304 -8.49 -16.34 -31.65
N VAL A 305 -9.08 -15.61 -32.60
CA VAL A 305 -9.87 -16.15 -33.71
C VAL A 305 -9.04 -16.37 -35.00
N LYS A 306 -7.77 -16.00 -34.97
CA LYS A 306 -6.79 -16.30 -36.01
C LYS A 306 -6.00 -17.56 -35.66
#